data_50cb06e20b7781e593dae116a462de8f
#
_entry.id   50cb06e20b7781e593dae116a462de8f
#
_cell.length_a   1.000
_cell.length_b   1.000
_cell.length_c   1.000
_cell.angle_alpha   90.00
_cell.angle_beta   90.00
_cell.angle_gamma   90.00
#
_symmetry.space_group_name_H-M   'P 1'
#
loop_
_entity.id
_entity.type
_entity.pdbx_description
1 polymer ?
#
loop_
_entity_poly.entity_id
_entity_poly.type
_entity_poly.pdbx_seq_one_letter_code
_entity_poly.pdbx_strand_id
1 'polypeptide(L)'
;MMTEDAARKLLASFIPLDMTWGAHSVTVARAAGQIAVALHRAGVGVDPALARTGGLLHDIGRSITHDLSGHAWAGYQYLLADGEPVLARFCVAHQMGGLTPTEATIIGWPAADYRPCTWEEKVVTIADGLAMGNRLVLLADRCADVRTRYRATTPPAQFTLLSAVEAKLRALMNEVETLTGQAVETLCGAAPLVP
;
A
#
# COMPACT_ATOMS: atom_id res chain seq x y z
N MET A 1 4.84 3.49 -19.77
CA MET A 1 4.23 3.36 -18.43
C MET A 1 2.72 3.17 -18.61
N MET A 2 2.15 2.20 -17.95
CA MET A 2 0.73 1.85 -18.01
C MET A 2 -0.17 3.01 -17.53
N THR A 3 -1.30 3.23 -18.20
CA THR A 3 -2.29 4.23 -17.78
C THR A 3 -3.20 3.66 -16.68
N GLU A 4 -3.90 4.53 -15.93
CA GLU A 4 -4.88 4.10 -14.92
C GLU A 4 -5.98 3.20 -15.51
N ASP A 5 -6.47 3.51 -16.71
CA ASP A 5 -7.48 2.69 -17.40
C ASP A 5 -6.94 1.30 -17.77
N ALA A 6 -5.71 1.21 -18.27
CA ALA A 6 -5.06 -0.06 -18.56
C ALA A 6 -4.82 -0.88 -17.28
N ALA A 7 -4.37 -0.26 -16.20
CA ALA A 7 -4.20 -0.91 -14.90
C ALA A 7 -5.53 -1.45 -14.34
N ARG A 8 -6.61 -0.68 -14.48
CA ARG A 8 -7.95 -1.10 -14.07
C ARG A 8 -8.44 -2.31 -14.89
N LYS A 9 -8.20 -2.31 -16.19
CA LYS A 9 -8.53 -3.46 -17.06
C LYS A 9 -7.69 -4.68 -16.71
N LEU A 10 -6.41 -4.51 -16.44
CA LEU A 10 -5.53 -5.59 -16.02
C LEU A 10 -6.01 -6.18 -14.68
N LEU A 11 -6.29 -5.37 -13.68
CA LEU A 11 -6.82 -5.84 -12.40
C LEU A 11 -8.14 -6.59 -12.59
N ALA A 12 -9.06 -6.04 -13.40
CA ALA A 12 -10.37 -6.63 -13.68
C ALA A 12 -10.27 -7.98 -14.41
N SER A 13 -9.17 -8.26 -15.11
CA SER A 13 -8.95 -9.56 -15.75
C SER A 13 -8.66 -10.68 -14.76
N PHE A 14 -8.25 -10.36 -13.53
CA PHE A 14 -7.97 -11.33 -12.47
C PHE A 14 -9.09 -11.43 -11.43
N ILE A 15 -9.79 -10.31 -11.15
CA ILE A 15 -10.84 -10.27 -10.13
C ILE A 15 -11.86 -9.16 -10.42
N PRO A 16 -13.17 -9.37 -10.15
CA PRO A 16 -14.14 -8.29 -10.16
C PRO A 16 -13.74 -7.15 -9.20
N LEU A 17 -13.83 -5.90 -9.69
CA LEU A 17 -13.33 -4.72 -8.95
C LEU A 17 -14.16 -4.35 -7.72
N ASP A 18 -15.30 -4.96 -7.52
CA ASP A 18 -16.19 -4.80 -6.35
C ASP A 18 -16.05 -5.93 -5.33
N MET A 19 -15.17 -6.90 -5.58
CA MET A 19 -14.98 -8.08 -4.73
C MET A 19 -13.59 -8.11 -4.08
N THR A 20 -13.53 -8.57 -2.83
CA THR A 20 -12.33 -8.92 -2.06
C THR A 20 -11.13 -7.96 -2.26
N TRP A 21 -9.99 -8.47 -2.77
CA TRP A 21 -8.79 -7.66 -2.97
C TRP A 21 -8.89 -6.72 -4.19
N GLY A 22 -9.81 -6.99 -5.15
CA GLY A 22 -10.13 -6.02 -6.21
C GLY A 22 -10.75 -4.74 -5.63
N ALA A 23 -11.76 -4.88 -4.77
CA ALA A 23 -12.38 -3.75 -4.08
C ALA A 23 -11.39 -3.02 -3.15
N HIS A 24 -10.49 -3.77 -2.49
CA HIS A 24 -9.39 -3.20 -1.70
C HIS A 24 -8.48 -2.34 -2.56
N SER A 25 -7.99 -2.86 -3.69
CA SER A 25 -7.10 -2.13 -4.62
C SER A 25 -7.75 -0.85 -5.16
N VAL A 26 -9.05 -0.89 -5.49
CA VAL A 26 -9.81 0.31 -5.90
C VAL A 26 -9.89 1.33 -4.75
N THR A 27 -10.09 0.87 -3.52
CA THR A 27 -10.13 1.74 -2.33
C THR A 27 -8.79 2.40 -2.07
N VAL A 28 -7.69 1.64 -2.14
CA VAL A 28 -6.31 2.15 -2.02
C VAL A 28 -6.00 3.16 -3.11
N ALA A 29 -6.32 2.86 -4.36
CA ALA A 29 -6.10 3.77 -5.48
C ALA A 29 -6.81 5.11 -5.30
N ARG A 30 -8.08 5.08 -4.84
CA ARG A 30 -8.85 6.30 -4.56
C ARG A 30 -8.22 7.12 -3.44
N ALA A 31 -7.87 6.50 -2.31
CA ALA A 31 -7.27 7.18 -1.17
C ALA A 31 -5.89 7.75 -1.51
N ALA A 32 -5.02 6.97 -2.15
CA ALA A 32 -3.71 7.42 -2.62
C ALA A 32 -3.82 8.63 -3.55
N GLY A 33 -4.77 8.60 -4.49
CA GLY A 33 -5.05 9.73 -5.39
C GLY A 33 -5.51 10.98 -4.64
N GLN A 34 -6.36 10.84 -3.61
CA GLN A 34 -6.81 11.99 -2.79
C GLN A 34 -5.64 12.63 -2.02
N ILE A 35 -4.80 11.81 -1.38
CA ILE A 35 -3.60 12.29 -0.67
C ILE A 35 -2.63 12.96 -1.66
N ALA A 36 -2.36 12.33 -2.82
CA ALA A 36 -1.49 12.88 -3.85
C ALA A 36 -1.99 14.23 -4.40
N VAL A 37 -3.31 14.39 -4.61
CA VAL A 37 -3.91 15.68 -5.01
C VAL A 37 -3.69 16.76 -3.95
N ALA A 38 -3.81 16.43 -2.66
CA ALA A 38 -3.55 17.39 -1.58
C ALA A 38 -2.08 17.83 -1.56
N LEU A 39 -1.14 16.88 -1.68
CA LEU A 39 0.29 17.18 -1.80
C LEU A 39 0.61 18.03 -3.05
N HIS A 40 0.03 17.68 -4.19
CA HIS A 40 0.21 18.46 -5.43
C HIS A 40 -0.26 19.90 -5.27
N ARG A 41 -1.41 20.13 -4.63
CA ARG A 41 -1.93 21.47 -4.31
C ARG A 41 -1.05 22.23 -3.33
N ALA A 42 -0.33 21.52 -2.46
CA ALA A 42 0.67 22.10 -1.56
C ALA A 42 2.03 22.38 -2.25
N GLY A 43 2.14 22.17 -3.57
CA GLY A 43 3.35 22.43 -4.35
C GLY A 43 4.36 21.29 -4.37
N VAL A 44 3.98 20.10 -3.89
CA VAL A 44 4.85 18.92 -3.92
C VAL A 44 4.83 18.28 -5.31
N GLY A 45 6.00 17.92 -5.81
CA GLY A 45 6.16 17.20 -7.09
C GLY A 45 5.71 15.73 -6.95
N VAL A 46 4.41 15.49 -7.13
CA VAL A 46 3.78 14.17 -7.09
C VAL A 46 2.79 14.04 -8.25
N ASP A 47 2.71 12.86 -8.84
CA ASP A 47 1.73 12.55 -9.89
C ASP A 47 0.54 11.77 -9.31
N PRO A 48 -0.65 12.42 -9.16
CA PRO A 48 -1.84 11.75 -8.65
C PRO A 48 -2.36 10.62 -9.55
N ALA A 49 -2.07 10.65 -10.86
CA ALA A 49 -2.46 9.56 -11.76
C ALA A 49 -1.57 8.33 -11.54
N LEU A 50 -0.25 8.52 -11.37
CA LEU A 50 0.67 7.45 -11.03
C LEU A 50 0.35 6.85 -9.65
N ALA A 51 0.01 7.68 -8.65
CA ALA A 51 -0.40 7.19 -7.33
C ALA A 51 -1.66 6.31 -7.42
N ARG A 52 -2.67 6.70 -8.21
CA ARG A 52 -3.87 5.86 -8.45
C ARG A 52 -3.52 4.57 -9.17
N THR A 53 -2.69 4.64 -10.21
CA THR A 53 -2.26 3.46 -10.97
C THR A 53 -1.49 2.48 -10.10
N GLY A 54 -0.56 2.98 -9.28
CA GLY A 54 0.17 2.19 -8.29
C GLY A 54 -0.75 1.55 -7.26
N GLY A 55 -1.72 2.31 -6.75
CA GLY A 55 -2.73 1.80 -5.81
C GLY A 55 -3.60 0.69 -6.39
N LEU A 56 -3.95 0.73 -7.69
CA LEU A 56 -4.67 -0.36 -8.36
C LEU A 56 -3.86 -1.65 -8.43
N LEU A 57 -2.53 -1.56 -8.59
CA LEU A 57 -1.68 -2.71 -8.89
C LEU A 57 -0.79 -3.15 -7.74
N HIS A 58 -0.76 -2.44 -6.59
CA HIS A 58 0.12 -2.79 -5.46
C HIS A 58 -0.03 -4.23 -4.98
N ASP A 59 -1.24 -4.76 -5.07
CA ASP A 59 -1.65 -6.10 -4.63
C ASP A 59 -1.86 -7.09 -5.79
N ILE A 60 -1.42 -6.78 -7.03
CA ILE A 60 -1.67 -7.61 -8.23
C ILE A 60 -1.15 -9.05 -8.07
N GLY A 61 -0.12 -9.27 -7.27
CA GLY A 61 0.42 -10.61 -7.00
C GLY A 61 -0.53 -11.51 -6.21
N ARG A 62 -1.64 -11.00 -5.67
CA ARG A 62 -2.71 -11.84 -5.10
C ARG A 62 -3.42 -12.70 -6.16
N SER A 63 -3.24 -12.39 -7.42
CA SER A 63 -3.61 -13.30 -8.53
C SER A 63 -2.76 -14.57 -8.58
N ILE A 64 -1.60 -14.58 -7.91
CA ILE A 64 -0.62 -15.67 -7.92
C ILE A 64 -0.59 -16.37 -6.55
N THR A 65 -0.55 -15.61 -5.46
CA THR A 65 -0.50 -16.13 -4.09
C THR A 65 -1.16 -15.18 -3.09
N HIS A 66 -1.73 -15.75 -2.01
CA HIS A 66 -2.32 -14.99 -0.91
C HIS A 66 -1.43 -14.92 0.34
N ASP A 67 -0.18 -15.38 0.26
CA ASP A 67 0.77 -15.29 1.37
C ASP A 67 0.99 -13.85 1.80
N LEU A 68 1.19 -13.62 3.11
CA LEU A 68 1.32 -12.28 3.70
C LEU A 68 2.41 -11.44 3.05
N SER A 69 3.56 -12.03 2.71
CA SER A 69 4.67 -11.34 2.04
C SER A 69 4.90 -11.84 0.60
N GLY A 70 4.41 -13.01 0.26
CA GLY A 70 4.58 -13.63 -1.05
C GLY A 70 3.88 -12.87 -2.16
N HIS A 71 2.68 -12.33 -1.92
CA HIS A 71 1.93 -11.59 -2.95
C HIS A 71 2.67 -10.33 -3.42
N ALA A 72 3.28 -9.59 -2.50
CA ALA A 72 4.02 -8.37 -2.84
C ALA A 72 5.22 -8.68 -3.75
N TRP A 73 5.96 -9.75 -3.43
CA TRP A 73 7.08 -10.21 -4.26
C TRP A 73 6.62 -10.75 -5.62
N ALA A 74 5.55 -11.54 -5.64
CA ALA A 74 4.97 -12.07 -6.89
C ALA A 74 4.48 -10.94 -7.81
N GLY A 75 3.81 -9.93 -7.26
CA GLY A 75 3.38 -8.74 -8.01
C GLY A 75 4.56 -7.94 -8.56
N TYR A 76 5.60 -7.75 -7.77
CA TYR A 76 6.84 -7.11 -8.22
C TYR A 76 7.45 -7.82 -9.43
N GLN A 77 7.61 -9.15 -9.34
CA GLN A 77 8.16 -9.94 -10.44
C GLN A 77 7.26 -9.93 -11.68
N TYR A 78 5.93 -10.02 -11.49
CA TYR A 78 4.96 -9.97 -12.56
C TYR A 78 5.06 -8.65 -13.35
N LEU A 79 5.03 -7.51 -12.67
CA LEU A 79 5.09 -6.21 -13.33
C LEU A 79 6.47 -5.90 -13.93
N LEU A 80 7.57 -6.42 -13.36
CA LEU A 80 8.88 -6.34 -14.00
C LEU A 80 8.91 -7.10 -15.31
N ALA A 81 8.35 -8.30 -15.36
CA ALA A 81 8.28 -9.11 -16.57
C ALA A 81 7.38 -8.48 -17.64
N ASP A 82 6.36 -7.71 -17.23
CA ASP A 82 5.47 -6.94 -18.10
C ASP A 82 6.08 -5.60 -18.57
N GLY A 83 7.33 -5.30 -18.19
CA GLY A 83 8.03 -4.08 -18.60
C GLY A 83 7.63 -2.82 -17.84
N GLU A 84 7.00 -2.96 -16.66
CA GLU A 84 6.50 -1.86 -15.82
C GLU A 84 7.30 -1.71 -14.50
N PRO A 85 8.62 -1.42 -14.53
CA PRO A 85 9.47 -1.40 -13.35
C PRO A 85 9.06 -0.34 -12.32
N VAL A 86 8.49 0.79 -12.76
CA VAL A 86 7.98 1.83 -11.85
C VAL A 86 6.78 1.30 -11.06
N LEU A 87 5.82 0.64 -11.74
CA LEU A 87 4.65 0.07 -11.08
C LEU A 87 4.99 -1.14 -10.21
N ALA A 88 5.99 -1.94 -10.60
CA ALA A 88 6.49 -3.04 -9.78
C ALA A 88 6.93 -2.58 -8.39
N ARG A 89 7.53 -1.40 -8.27
CA ARG A 89 7.98 -0.83 -6.99
C ARG A 89 6.84 -0.70 -5.98
N PHE A 90 5.62 -0.35 -6.40
CA PHE A 90 4.47 -0.23 -5.49
C PHE A 90 4.14 -1.55 -4.78
N CYS A 91 4.36 -2.70 -5.44
CA CYS A 91 4.14 -4.01 -4.84
C CYS A 91 5.05 -4.27 -3.64
N VAL A 92 6.31 -3.88 -3.70
CA VAL A 92 7.26 -4.14 -2.61
C VAL A 92 7.36 -3.00 -1.60
N ALA A 93 7.11 -1.76 -2.02
CA ALA A 93 7.23 -0.58 -1.17
C ALA A 93 6.12 -0.50 -0.11
N HIS A 94 4.89 -1.02 -0.39
CA HIS A 94 3.79 -1.00 0.58
C HIS A 94 3.98 -2.05 1.69
N GLN A 95 4.70 -3.14 1.41
CA GLN A 95 4.80 -4.29 2.30
C GLN A 95 5.33 -3.89 3.68
N MET A 96 4.53 -4.12 4.72
CA MET A 96 4.85 -3.78 6.12
C MET A 96 5.33 -2.33 6.33
N GLY A 97 4.81 -1.39 5.56
CA GLY A 97 5.18 0.03 5.63
C GLY A 97 6.58 0.34 5.07
N GLY A 98 7.10 -0.54 4.22
CA GLY A 98 8.45 -0.50 3.67
C GLY A 98 9.46 -1.26 4.52
N LEU A 99 10.42 -1.91 3.86
CA LEU A 99 11.41 -2.78 4.49
C LEU A 99 12.83 -2.29 4.23
N THR A 100 13.64 -2.23 5.29
CA THR A 100 15.10 -2.10 5.19
C THR A 100 15.71 -3.40 4.65
N PRO A 101 16.99 -3.40 4.18
CA PRO A 101 17.65 -4.63 3.73
C PRO A 101 17.65 -5.76 4.76
N THR A 102 17.82 -5.43 6.04
CA THR A 102 17.78 -6.42 7.13
C THR A 102 16.37 -6.97 7.34
N GLU A 103 15.34 -6.11 7.33
CA GLU A 103 13.95 -6.55 7.49
C GLU A 103 13.50 -7.42 6.30
N ALA A 104 13.95 -7.11 5.10
CA ALA A 104 13.66 -7.90 3.90
C ALA A 104 14.15 -9.36 4.03
N THR A 105 15.34 -9.57 4.57
CA THR A 105 15.86 -10.93 4.80
C THR A 105 15.05 -11.72 5.83
N ILE A 106 14.44 -11.06 6.82
CA ILE A 106 13.58 -11.72 7.81
C ILE A 106 12.34 -12.34 7.17
N ILE A 107 11.81 -11.72 6.11
CA ILE A 107 10.66 -12.25 5.36
C ILE A 107 11.04 -13.09 4.15
N GLY A 108 12.35 -13.38 3.98
CA GLY A 108 12.86 -14.23 2.90
C GLY A 108 13.09 -13.53 1.56
N TRP A 109 13.11 -12.20 1.53
CA TRP A 109 13.41 -11.41 0.33
C TRP A 109 14.91 -11.12 0.19
N PRO A 110 15.41 -10.80 -1.03
CA PRO A 110 16.75 -10.29 -1.20
C PRO A 110 17.03 -9.07 -0.33
N ALA A 111 18.27 -8.96 0.16
CA ALA A 111 18.72 -7.84 0.98
C ALA A 111 18.82 -6.55 0.14
N ALA A 112 17.72 -5.81 0.05
CA ALA A 112 17.62 -4.53 -0.64
C ALA A 112 16.71 -3.56 0.10
N ASP A 113 16.75 -2.28 -0.23
CA ASP A 113 15.89 -1.27 0.35
C ASP A 113 14.56 -1.22 -0.41
N TYR A 114 13.49 -1.61 0.28
CA TYR A 114 12.12 -1.61 -0.22
C TYR A 114 11.26 -0.53 0.46
N ARG A 115 11.87 0.40 1.18
CA ARG A 115 11.12 1.54 1.74
C ARG A 115 10.57 2.42 0.62
N PRO A 116 9.37 3.00 0.79
CA PRO A 116 8.81 3.92 -0.19
C PRO A 116 9.71 5.16 -0.32
N CYS A 117 10.18 5.46 -1.54
CA CYS A 117 11.15 6.52 -1.80
C CYS A 117 10.56 7.69 -2.62
N THR A 118 9.51 7.48 -3.40
CA THR A 118 8.79 8.55 -4.07
C THR A 118 7.52 8.94 -3.30
N TRP A 119 6.96 10.09 -3.59
CA TRP A 119 5.70 10.50 -2.97
C TRP A 119 4.55 9.57 -3.36
N GLU A 120 4.53 9.10 -4.60
CA GLU A 120 3.54 8.14 -5.08
C GLU A 120 3.62 6.81 -4.29
N GLU A 121 4.82 6.27 -4.08
CA GLU A 121 5.03 5.08 -3.26
C GLU A 121 4.58 5.32 -1.81
N LYS A 122 4.92 6.47 -1.21
CA LYS A 122 4.52 6.84 0.15
C LYS A 122 3.00 6.90 0.31
N VAL A 123 2.30 7.58 -0.60
CA VAL A 123 0.84 7.74 -0.48
C VAL A 123 0.10 6.43 -0.72
N VAL A 124 0.60 5.54 -1.58
CA VAL A 124 0.04 4.18 -1.74
C VAL A 124 0.26 3.35 -0.49
N THR A 125 1.46 3.38 0.10
CA THR A 125 1.77 2.69 1.35
C THR A 125 0.88 3.16 2.51
N ILE A 126 0.64 4.47 2.63
CA ILE A 126 -0.27 5.04 3.61
C ILE A 126 -1.71 4.57 3.35
N ALA A 127 -2.17 4.68 2.11
CA ALA A 127 -3.54 4.34 1.73
C ALA A 127 -3.86 2.85 1.98
N ASP A 128 -2.92 1.95 1.68
CA ASP A 128 -3.04 0.52 2.03
C ASP A 128 -3.13 0.31 3.54
N GLY A 129 -2.30 1.04 4.30
CA GLY A 129 -2.31 1.00 5.76
C GLY A 129 -3.61 1.49 6.41
N LEU A 130 -4.45 2.24 5.69
CA LEU A 130 -5.77 2.69 6.13
C LEU A 130 -6.91 1.85 5.54
N ALA A 131 -6.64 1.02 4.53
CA ALA A 131 -7.68 0.27 3.83
C ALA A 131 -7.98 -1.07 4.52
N MET A 132 -9.25 -1.33 4.79
CA MET A 132 -9.78 -2.60 5.28
C MET A 132 -10.91 -3.09 4.36
N GLY A 133 -10.56 -3.96 3.42
CA GLY A 133 -11.46 -4.32 2.32
C GLY A 133 -11.79 -3.10 1.46
N ASN A 134 -13.07 -2.78 1.34
CA ASN A 134 -13.58 -1.63 0.57
C ASN A 134 -13.81 -0.37 1.42
N ARG A 135 -13.33 -0.32 2.66
CA ARG A 135 -13.48 0.81 3.59
C ARG A 135 -12.13 1.37 3.99
N LEU A 136 -12.12 2.66 4.33
CA LEU A 136 -10.98 3.31 5.00
C LEU A 136 -11.31 3.47 6.47
N VAL A 137 -10.38 3.04 7.32
CA VAL A 137 -10.49 3.08 8.78
C VAL A 137 -9.31 3.84 9.37
N LEU A 138 -9.41 4.22 10.65
CA LEU A 138 -8.28 4.85 11.34
C LEU A 138 -7.08 3.90 11.38
N LEU A 139 -5.88 4.44 11.31
CA LEU A 139 -4.64 3.66 11.32
C LEU A 139 -4.55 2.73 12.54
N ALA A 140 -4.91 3.22 13.71
CA ALA A 140 -4.89 2.43 14.94
C ALA A 140 -5.80 1.20 14.86
N ASP A 141 -7.03 1.36 14.32
CA ASP A 141 -7.99 0.27 14.15
C ASP A 141 -7.48 -0.77 13.16
N ARG A 142 -6.93 -0.30 12.02
CA ARG A 142 -6.35 -1.18 11.00
C ARG A 142 -5.18 -1.99 11.55
N CYS A 143 -4.27 -1.35 12.27
CA CYS A 143 -3.12 -2.03 12.87
C CYS A 143 -3.53 -3.01 13.98
N ALA A 144 -4.54 -2.70 14.77
CA ALA A 144 -5.09 -3.61 15.78
C ALA A 144 -5.69 -4.86 15.12
N ASP A 145 -6.49 -4.70 14.06
CA ASP A 145 -7.06 -5.80 13.28
C ASP A 145 -5.98 -6.70 12.68
N VAL A 146 -4.96 -6.12 12.04
CA VAL A 146 -3.84 -6.87 11.44
C VAL A 146 -3.09 -7.66 12.51
N ARG A 147 -2.73 -7.03 13.63
CA ARG A 147 -2.05 -7.73 14.75
C ARG A 147 -2.88 -8.90 15.28
N THR A 148 -4.18 -8.72 15.41
CA THR A 148 -5.08 -9.78 15.90
C THR A 148 -5.14 -10.95 14.92
N ARG A 149 -5.33 -10.68 13.63
CA ARG A 149 -5.46 -11.72 12.60
C ARG A 149 -4.19 -12.55 12.42
N TYR A 150 -3.03 -11.92 12.47
CA TYR A 150 -1.76 -12.56 12.12
C TYR A 150 -0.94 -13.06 13.31
N ARG A 151 -1.39 -12.80 14.55
CA ARG A 151 -0.65 -13.16 15.78
C ARG A 151 -0.33 -14.67 15.87
N ALA A 152 -1.28 -15.51 15.53
CA ALA A 152 -1.15 -16.96 15.70
C ALA A 152 -0.44 -17.66 14.52
N THR A 153 -0.40 -17.02 13.36
CA THR A 153 0.06 -17.65 12.10
C THR A 153 1.39 -17.10 11.59
N THR A 154 1.87 -15.98 12.14
CA THR A 154 3.10 -15.33 11.68
C THR A 154 4.29 -15.69 12.59
N PRO A 155 5.46 -16.07 12.03
CA PRO A 155 6.67 -16.32 12.81
C PRO A 155 7.04 -15.11 13.68
N PRO A 156 7.60 -15.32 14.90
CA PRO A 156 7.85 -14.22 15.85
C PRO A 156 8.66 -13.06 15.29
N ALA A 157 9.71 -13.31 14.53
CA ALA A 157 10.54 -12.25 13.92
C ALA A 157 9.75 -11.41 12.92
N GLN A 158 8.92 -12.03 12.08
CA GLN A 158 8.04 -11.33 11.14
C GLN A 158 6.92 -10.61 11.87
N PHE A 159 6.38 -11.19 12.95
CA PHE A 159 5.36 -10.53 13.76
C PHE A 159 5.89 -9.26 14.45
N THR A 160 7.18 -9.24 14.82
CA THR A 160 7.84 -8.03 15.32
C THR A 160 7.82 -6.91 14.27
N LEU A 161 8.15 -7.23 13.00
CA LEU A 161 8.06 -6.27 11.90
C LEU A 161 6.62 -5.77 11.69
N LEU A 162 5.66 -6.68 11.71
CA LEU A 162 4.25 -6.35 11.57
C LEU A 162 3.77 -5.40 12.69
N SER A 163 4.27 -5.59 13.90
CA SER A 163 3.96 -4.73 15.05
C SER A 163 4.55 -3.32 14.93
N ALA A 164 5.63 -3.15 14.16
CA ALA A 164 6.26 -1.85 13.91
C ALA A 164 5.61 -1.04 12.78
N VAL A 165 4.69 -1.63 12.02
CA VAL A 165 4.06 -0.99 10.84
C VAL A 165 3.36 0.31 11.20
N GLU A 166 2.65 0.36 12.33
CA GLU A 166 1.93 1.56 12.77
C GLU A 166 2.85 2.77 12.91
N ALA A 167 4.03 2.59 13.52
CA ALA A 167 5.00 3.67 13.67
C ALA A 167 5.57 4.13 12.33
N LYS A 168 5.84 3.20 11.40
CA LYS A 168 6.32 3.53 10.05
C LYS A 168 5.29 4.34 9.29
N LEU A 169 4.03 3.88 9.27
CA LEU A 169 2.94 4.58 8.59
C LEU A 169 2.66 5.95 9.22
N ARG A 170 2.67 6.05 10.55
CA ARG A 170 2.51 7.34 11.24
C ARG A 170 3.60 8.34 10.85
N ALA A 171 4.85 7.88 10.70
CA ALA A 171 5.94 8.74 10.24
C ALA A 171 5.67 9.26 8.80
N LEU A 172 5.24 8.40 7.88
CA LEU A 172 4.87 8.82 6.51
C LEU A 172 3.67 9.78 6.51
N MET A 173 2.65 9.51 7.33
CA MET A 173 1.49 10.40 7.46
C MET A 173 1.89 11.78 7.97
N ASN A 174 2.76 11.84 8.98
CA ASN A 174 3.26 13.12 9.52
C ASN A 174 4.00 13.96 8.46
N GLU A 175 4.73 13.34 7.53
CA GLU A 175 5.33 14.05 6.39
C GLU A 175 4.26 14.72 5.53
N VAL A 176 3.20 13.98 5.18
CA VAL A 176 2.07 14.49 4.39
C VAL A 176 1.34 15.61 5.14
N GLU A 177 1.03 15.39 6.42
CA GLU A 177 0.30 16.34 7.26
C GLU A 177 1.07 17.64 7.46
N THR A 178 2.40 17.56 7.59
CA THR A 178 3.27 18.75 7.68
C THR A 178 3.21 19.59 6.40
N LEU A 179 3.19 18.94 5.24
CA LEU A 179 3.20 19.63 3.94
C LEU A 179 1.82 20.17 3.55
N THR A 180 0.75 19.45 3.88
CA THR A 180 -0.62 19.81 3.48
C THR A 180 -1.38 20.62 4.51
N GLY A 181 -0.94 20.59 5.78
CA GLY A 181 -1.68 21.17 6.91
C GLY A 181 -2.97 20.42 7.26
N GLN A 182 -3.16 19.21 6.75
CA GLN A 182 -4.39 18.44 6.91
C GLN A 182 -4.10 17.02 7.38
N ALA A 183 -4.93 16.49 8.30
CA ALA A 183 -4.80 15.10 8.74
C ALA A 183 -5.10 14.15 7.58
N VAL A 184 -4.23 13.18 7.36
CA VAL A 184 -4.35 12.19 6.27
C VAL A 184 -5.64 11.42 6.35
N GLU A 185 -6.04 10.99 7.55
CA GLU A 185 -7.29 10.24 7.77
C GLU A 185 -8.52 11.07 7.33
N THR A 186 -8.47 12.39 7.53
CA THR A 186 -9.52 13.32 7.05
C THR A 186 -9.46 13.47 5.53
N LEU A 187 -8.27 13.61 4.94
CA LEU A 187 -8.08 13.76 3.49
C LEU A 187 -8.69 12.62 2.69
N CYS A 188 -8.58 11.40 3.19
CA CYS A 188 -9.09 10.21 2.49
C CYS A 188 -10.44 9.71 3.01
N GLY A 189 -11.01 10.35 4.06
CA GLY A 189 -12.31 9.98 4.63
C GLY A 189 -12.28 8.68 5.43
N ALA A 190 -11.17 8.41 6.13
CA ALA A 190 -11.08 7.31 7.08
C ALA A 190 -11.98 7.57 8.30
N ALA A 191 -12.64 6.53 8.78
CA ALA A 191 -13.55 6.59 9.92
C ALA A 191 -13.25 5.48 10.93
N PRO A 192 -13.61 5.65 12.21
CA PRO A 192 -13.47 4.60 13.22
C PRO A 192 -14.21 3.32 12.80
N LEU A 193 -13.65 2.18 13.19
CA LEU A 193 -14.37 0.91 13.12
C LEU A 193 -15.56 0.98 14.08
N VAL A 194 -16.77 0.93 13.52
CA VAL A 194 -17.97 0.75 14.32
C VAL A 194 -18.05 -0.74 14.67
N PRO A 195 -18.22 -1.10 15.97
CA PRO A 195 -18.32 -2.48 16.42
C PRO A 195 -19.47 -3.25 15.76
#